data_c1967fdf9d62138c375435258dc6af7b
#
_entry.id   c1967fdf9d62138c375435258dc6af7b
#
_cell.length_a   1.000
_cell.length_b   1.000
_cell.length_c   1.000
_cell.angle_alpha   90.00
_cell.angle_beta   90.00
_cell.angle_gamma   90.00
#
_symmetry.space_group_name_H-M   'P 1'
#
loop_
_entity.id
_entity.type
_entity.pdbx_description
1 polymer ?
#
loop_
_entity_poly.entity_id
_entity_poly.type
_entity_poly.pdbx_seq_one_letter_code
_entity_poly.pdbx_strand_id
1 'polypeptide(L)'
;MELAIGCDHGGYLLKQDILIWLEEHDIDFEDVGCFSTESVDYPVYAEKVARAVAAGECSKGIVICTTGIGVSMAANKVGGVRCALCTDCLQAEMTRRHNDANVLALGAGITGPNLAKRMVEIFLSTEFEGGRHARRVALVDSIQP
;
A
#
# COMPACT_ATOMS: atom_id res chain seq x y z
N MET A 1 -5.51 3.43 13.93
CA MET A 1 -4.48 4.09 13.12
C MET A 1 -4.98 4.29 11.71
N GLU A 2 -4.52 5.33 11.07
CA GLU A 2 -4.97 5.67 9.73
C GLU A 2 -4.32 4.80 8.66
N LEU A 3 -3.03 4.48 8.85
CA LEU A 3 -2.20 3.82 7.86
C LEU A 3 -1.26 2.79 8.50
N ALA A 4 -1.19 1.61 7.92
CA ALA A 4 -0.12 0.64 8.21
C ALA A 4 0.89 0.69 7.07
N ILE A 5 2.19 0.68 7.39
CA ILE A 5 3.25 0.68 6.39
C ILE A 5 4.30 -0.37 6.73
N GLY A 6 4.70 -1.14 5.72
CA GLY A 6 5.70 -2.19 5.87
C GLY A 6 6.51 -2.37 4.60
N CYS A 7 7.68 -2.96 4.75
CA CYS A 7 8.60 -3.20 3.64
C CYS A 7 9.51 -4.37 3.95
N ASP A 8 10.22 -4.85 2.92
CA ASP A 8 11.41 -5.69 3.12
C ASP A 8 12.68 -4.82 3.13
N HIS A 9 13.84 -5.47 3.13
CA HIS A 9 15.14 -4.78 3.13
C HIS A 9 15.32 -3.90 1.89
N GLY A 10 14.78 -4.28 0.73
CA GLY A 10 14.87 -3.49 -0.50
C GLY A 10 14.01 -2.24 -0.48
N GLY A 11 12.97 -2.21 0.34
CA GLY A 11 12.09 -1.05 0.50
C GLY A 11 12.40 -0.18 1.71
N TYR A 12 13.36 -0.56 2.53
CA TYR A 12 13.60 0.12 3.81
C TYR A 12 13.92 1.61 3.67
N LEU A 13 14.85 1.97 2.78
CA LEU A 13 15.24 3.37 2.62
C LEU A 13 14.10 4.23 2.08
N LEU A 14 13.33 3.72 1.12
CA LEU A 14 12.16 4.43 0.63
C LEU A 14 11.09 4.57 1.72
N LYS A 15 10.89 3.54 2.52
CA LYS A 15 9.97 3.62 3.66
C LYS A 15 10.37 4.75 4.61
N GLN A 16 11.65 4.88 4.92
CA GLN A 16 12.12 5.97 5.80
C GLN A 16 11.79 7.34 5.23
N ASP A 17 11.97 7.56 3.92
CA ASP A 17 11.59 8.81 3.27
C ASP A 17 10.08 9.08 3.38
N ILE A 18 9.27 8.04 3.19
CA ILE A 18 7.80 8.15 3.30
C ILE A 18 7.39 8.44 4.75
N LEU A 19 8.02 7.80 5.73
CA LEU A 19 7.69 8.04 7.14
C LEU A 19 7.94 9.51 7.52
N ILE A 20 9.03 10.11 7.04
CA ILE A 20 9.31 11.53 7.27
C ILE A 20 8.19 12.39 6.68
N TRP A 21 7.76 12.09 5.46
CA TRP A 21 6.66 12.80 4.81
C TRP A 21 5.36 12.68 5.61
N LEU A 22 5.04 11.47 6.10
CA LEU A 22 3.84 11.23 6.91
C LEU A 22 3.87 12.06 8.20
N GLU A 23 5.01 12.09 8.88
CA GLU A 23 5.18 12.89 10.10
C GLU A 23 5.02 14.38 9.83
N GLU A 24 5.60 14.88 8.73
CA GLU A 24 5.48 16.28 8.33
C GLU A 24 4.04 16.69 8.00
N HIS A 25 3.19 15.75 7.62
CA HIS A 25 1.79 15.99 7.27
C HIS A 25 0.81 15.55 8.35
N ASP A 26 1.31 15.24 9.54
CA ASP A 26 0.50 14.82 10.70
C ASP A 26 -0.42 13.63 10.42
N ILE A 27 0.06 12.67 9.62
CA ILE A 27 -0.68 11.45 9.31
C ILE A 27 -0.27 10.36 10.29
N ASP A 28 -1.25 9.81 11.01
CA ASP A 28 -1.03 8.74 11.97
C ASP A 28 -0.77 7.41 11.27
N PHE A 29 0.31 6.73 11.65
CA PHE A 29 0.71 5.48 11.00
C PHE A 29 1.29 4.48 11.99
N GLU A 30 1.24 3.20 11.61
CA GLU A 30 1.93 2.12 12.27
C GLU A 30 2.99 1.55 11.33
N ASP A 31 4.26 1.63 11.74
CA ASP A 31 5.37 1.00 11.02
C ASP A 31 5.51 -0.44 11.50
N VAL A 32 5.15 -1.41 10.65
CA VAL A 32 5.20 -2.83 10.99
C VAL A 32 6.53 -3.49 10.62
N GLY A 33 7.49 -2.72 10.09
CA GLY A 33 8.82 -3.19 9.69
C GLY A 33 8.94 -3.38 8.18
N CYS A 34 10.15 -3.81 7.70
CA CYS A 34 11.30 -4.15 8.53
C CYS A 34 12.01 -2.90 9.04
N PHE A 35 13.02 -3.12 9.89
CA PHE A 35 13.68 -2.02 10.61
C PHE A 35 15.18 -1.92 10.29
N SER A 36 15.63 -2.55 9.21
CA SER A 36 17.02 -2.47 8.75
C SER A 36 17.13 -2.87 7.29
N THR A 37 18.35 -2.79 6.75
CA THR A 37 18.66 -3.23 5.38
C THR A 37 19.11 -4.69 5.31
N GLU A 38 19.11 -5.41 6.43
CA GLU A 38 19.43 -6.83 6.44
C GLU A 38 18.33 -7.63 5.74
N SER A 39 18.72 -8.65 4.98
CA SER A 39 17.81 -9.46 4.16
C SER A 39 16.71 -10.10 5.00
N VAL A 40 15.46 -9.89 4.57
CA VAL A 40 14.26 -10.47 5.18
C VAL A 40 13.31 -10.93 4.08
N ASP A 41 12.31 -11.70 4.44
CA ASP A 41 11.31 -12.22 3.52
C ASP A 41 10.14 -11.25 3.38
N TYR A 42 9.95 -10.70 2.19
CA TYR A 42 8.93 -9.67 1.91
C TYR A 42 7.49 -10.09 2.27
N PRO A 43 7.06 -11.38 2.08
CA PRO A 43 5.66 -11.73 2.39
C PRO A 43 5.28 -11.54 3.85
N VAL A 44 6.23 -11.69 4.77
CA VAL A 44 5.98 -11.50 6.22
C VAL A 44 5.46 -10.10 6.50
N TYR A 45 6.11 -9.09 5.94
CA TYR A 45 5.75 -7.68 6.16
C TYR A 45 4.52 -7.26 5.36
N ALA A 46 4.39 -7.77 4.14
CA ALA A 46 3.19 -7.53 3.34
C ALA A 46 1.95 -8.10 4.02
N GLU A 47 2.05 -9.29 4.60
CA GLU A 47 0.95 -9.91 5.35
C GLU A 47 0.56 -9.09 6.58
N LYS A 48 1.53 -8.57 7.33
CA LYS A 48 1.25 -7.74 8.51
C LYS A 48 0.41 -6.52 8.14
N VAL A 49 0.80 -5.81 7.08
CA VAL A 49 0.05 -4.64 6.59
C VAL A 49 -1.36 -5.06 6.14
N ALA A 50 -1.43 -6.10 5.32
CA ALA A 50 -2.70 -6.55 4.75
C ALA A 50 -3.70 -6.96 5.85
N ARG A 51 -3.24 -7.68 6.87
CA ARG A 51 -4.13 -8.10 7.96
C ARG A 51 -4.58 -6.94 8.83
N ALA A 52 -3.74 -5.94 9.06
CA ALA A 52 -4.13 -4.73 9.78
C ALA A 52 -5.26 -3.99 9.05
N VAL A 53 -5.16 -3.90 7.72
CA VAL A 53 -6.19 -3.28 6.88
C VAL A 53 -7.46 -4.14 6.86
N ALA A 54 -7.33 -5.44 6.65
CA ALA A 54 -8.48 -6.37 6.60
C ALA A 54 -9.26 -6.40 7.92
N ALA A 55 -8.56 -6.29 9.05
CA ALA A 55 -9.18 -6.27 10.38
C ALA A 55 -9.79 -4.92 10.75
N GLY A 56 -9.61 -3.89 9.93
CA GLY A 56 -10.11 -2.54 10.21
C GLY A 56 -9.29 -1.76 11.23
N GLU A 57 -8.12 -2.25 11.62
CA GLU A 57 -7.21 -1.54 12.52
C GLU A 57 -6.64 -0.29 11.86
N CYS A 58 -6.41 -0.37 10.55
CA CYS A 58 -6.01 0.74 9.71
C CYS A 58 -6.93 0.81 8.50
N SER A 59 -7.23 2.01 8.02
CA SER A 59 -8.09 2.17 6.84
C SER A 59 -7.37 1.88 5.54
N LYS A 60 -6.05 2.11 5.50
CA LYS A 60 -5.21 1.92 4.31
C LYS A 60 -3.86 1.35 4.70
N GLY A 61 -3.15 0.81 3.70
CA GLY A 61 -1.80 0.28 3.89
C GLY A 61 -0.86 0.65 2.74
N ILE A 62 0.43 0.62 3.03
CA ILE A 62 1.50 0.76 2.04
C ILE A 62 2.47 -0.39 2.23
N VAL A 63 2.84 -1.07 1.16
CA VAL A 63 3.82 -2.16 1.15
C VAL A 63 4.90 -1.87 0.10
N ILE A 64 6.16 -2.08 0.46
CA ILE A 64 7.30 -1.70 -0.38
C ILE A 64 8.32 -2.84 -0.44
N CYS A 65 8.75 -3.20 -1.63
CA CYS A 65 9.94 -4.01 -1.85
C CYS A 65 10.73 -3.41 -3.02
N THR A 66 11.68 -4.12 -3.59
CA THR A 66 12.49 -3.57 -4.69
C THR A 66 11.65 -3.25 -5.93
N THR A 67 10.70 -4.12 -6.29
CA THR A 67 9.86 -3.96 -7.48
C THR A 67 8.40 -3.62 -7.15
N GLY A 68 7.97 -3.85 -5.92
CA GLY A 68 6.57 -3.75 -5.51
C GLY A 68 5.73 -4.96 -5.90
N ILE A 69 6.26 -5.84 -6.75
CA ILE A 69 5.51 -6.97 -7.31
C ILE A 69 5.21 -8.02 -6.24
N GLY A 70 6.24 -8.52 -5.56
CA GLY A 70 6.08 -9.59 -4.58
C GLY A 70 5.20 -9.17 -3.41
N VAL A 71 5.38 -7.95 -2.88
CA VAL A 71 4.54 -7.46 -1.79
C VAL A 71 3.09 -7.28 -2.21
N SER A 72 2.84 -6.91 -3.48
CA SER A 72 1.47 -6.80 -3.98
C SER A 72 0.79 -8.15 -4.09
N MET A 73 1.51 -9.16 -4.58
CA MET A 73 1.00 -10.53 -4.65
C MET A 73 0.65 -11.06 -3.26
N ALA A 74 1.55 -10.89 -2.29
CA ALA A 74 1.34 -11.35 -0.92
C ALA A 74 0.15 -10.65 -0.26
N ALA A 75 0.07 -9.32 -0.37
CA ALA A 75 -1.02 -8.56 0.22
C ALA A 75 -2.38 -8.97 -0.36
N ASN A 76 -2.46 -9.22 -1.66
CA ASN A 76 -3.71 -9.63 -2.31
C ASN A 76 -4.16 -11.05 -1.95
N LYS A 77 -3.34 -11.85 -1.26
CA LYS A 77 -3.76 -13.14 -0.74
C LYS A 77 -4.66 -13.03 0.49
N VAL A 78 -4.69 -11.87 1.14
CA VAL A 78 -5.50 -11.64 2.33
C VAL A 78 -6.90 -11.17 1.91
N GLY A 79 -7.94 -11.86 2.34
CA GLY A 79 -9.32 -11.50 2.04
C GLY A 79 -9.65 -10.10 2.57
N GLY A 80 -10.35 -9.30 1.75
CA GLY A 80 -10.68 -7.92 2.09
C GLY A 80 -9.62 -6.90 1.67
N VAL A 81 -8.48 -7.34 1.15
CA VAL A 81 -7.41 -6.46 0.68
C VAL A 81 -7.45 -6.35 -0.85
N ARG A 82 -7.43 -5.12 -1.33
CA ARG A 82 -7.26 -4.78 -2.74
C ARG A 82 -6.00 -3.95 -2.85
N CYS A 83 -4.89 -4.63 -3.14
CA CYS A 83 -3.58 -4.01 -3.25
C CYS A 83 -3.28 -3.67 -4.71
N ALA A 84 -2.93 -2.42 -4.95
CA ALA A 84 -2.57 -1.94 -6.28
C ALA A 84 -1.07 -1.63 -6.35
N LEU A 85 -0.38 -2.29 -7.28
CA LEU A 85 0.99 -1.94 -7.64
C LEU A 85 0.94 -0.75 -8.59
N CYS A 86 1.46 0.39 -8.15
CA CYS A 86 1.44 1.61 -8.94
C CYS A 86 2.86 2.12 -9.19
N THR A 87 3.06 2.66 -10.40
CA THR A 87 4.35 3.23 -10.82
C THR A 87 4.25 4.70 -11.20
N ASP A 88 3.03 5.26 -11.18
CA ASP A 88 2.80 6.67 -11.47
C ASP A 88 1.58 7.22 -10.72
N CYS A 89 1.41 8.53 -10.77
CA CYS A 89 0.34 9.22 -10.06
C CYS A 89 -1.04 8.90 -10.61
N LEU A 90 -1.16 8.68 -11.93
CA LEU A 90 -2.45 8.37 -12.53
C LEU A 90 -2.96 7.01 -12.03
N GLN A 91 -2.09 6.00 -11.96
CA GLN A 91 -2.45 4.69 -11.42
C GLN A 91 -2.91 4.81 -9.96
N ALA A 92 -2.19 5.58 -9.14
CA ALA A 92 -2.54 5.79 -7.74
C ALA A 92 -3.91 6.46 -7.58
N GLU A 93 -4.21 7.44 -8.43
CA GLU A 93 -5.50 8.11 -8.43
C GLU A 93 -6.62 7.17 -8.89
N MET A 94 -6.44 6.52 -10.04
CA MET A 94 -7.50 5.72 -10.66
C MET A 94 -7.81 4.45 -9.87
N THR A 95 -6.82 3.83 -9.23
CA THR A 95 -7.09 2.67 -8.39
C THR A 95 -7.92 3.03 -7.16
N ARG A 96 -7.79 4.27 -6.65
CA ARG A 96 -8.69 4.76 -5.61
C ARG A 96 -10.08 5.02 -6.15
N ARG A 97 -10.18 5.77 -7.24
CA ARG A 97 -11.47 6.16 -7.82
C ARG A 97 -12.31 4.97 -8.30
N HIS A 98 -11.67 3.97 -8.90
CA HIS A 98 -12.36 2.87 -9.59
C HIS A 98 -12.30 1.54 -8.84
N ASN A 99 -11.20 1.24 -8.15
CA ASN A 99 -11.00 -0.07 -7.54
C ASN A 99 -11.16 -0.05 -6.01
N ASP A 100 -11.29 1.12 -5.43
CA ASP A 100 -11.30 1.30 -3.97
C ASP A 100 -10.13 0.52 -3.33
N ALA A 101 -8.95 0.59 -3.96
CA ALA A 101 -7.77 -0.07 -3.44
C ALA A 101 -7.46 0.45 -2.03
N ASN A 102 -7.23 -0.46 -1.10
CA ASN A 102 -6.95 -0.11 0.30
C ASN A 102 -5.49 -0.33 0.68
N VAL A 103 -4.69 -0.92 -0.22
CA VAL A 103 -3.24 -1.05 -0.03
C VAL A 103 -2.53 -0.61 -1.31
N LEU A 104 -1.50 0.22 -1.15
CA LEU A 104 -0.63 0.68 -2.24
C LEU A 104 0.68 -0.08 -2.17
N ALA A 105 1.10 -0.70 -3.28
CA ALA A 105 2.41 -1.33 -3.38
C ALA A 105 3.35 -0.47 -4.23
N LEU A 106 4.56 -0.28 -3.73
CA LEU A 106 5.60 0.53 -4.37
C LEU A 106 6.89 -0.28 -4.54
N GLY A 107 7.61 -0.03 -5.63
CA GLY A 107 8.92 -0.60 -5.88
C GLY A 107 10.00 0.45 -5.67
N ALA A 108 10.84 0.28 -4.64
CA ALA A 108 11.91 1.24 -4.33
C ALA A 108 12.98 1.32 -5.43
N GLY A 109 13.15 0.23 -6.19
CA GLY A 109 14.07 0.21 -7.34
C GLY A 109 13.46 0.75 -8.64
N ILE A 110 12.17 1.05 -8.63
CA ILE A 110 11.42 1.52 -9.81
C ILE A 110 11.02 2.98 -9.64
N THR A 111 10.54 3.35 -8.44
CA THR A 111 9.94 4.64 -8.15
C THR A 111 10.83 5.42 -7.20
N GLY A 112 11.29 6.59 -7.63
CA GLY A 112 12.10 7.47 -6.78
C GLY A 112 11.29 8.08 -5.64
N PRO A 113 11.95 8.62 -4.60
CA PRO A 113 11.27 9.07 -3.39
C PRO A 113 10.31 10.24 -3.62
N ASN A 114 10.61 11.18 -4.50
CA ASN A 114 9.72 12.31 -4.75
C ASN A 114 8.41 11.87 -5.41
N LEU A 115 8.51 10.99 -6.40
CA LEU A 115 7.32 10.43 -7.05
C LEU A 115 6.53 9.55 -6.09
N ALA A 116 7.22 8.75 -5.27
CA ALA A 116 6.57 7.89 -4.28
C ALA A 116 5.75 8.70 -3.28
N LYS A 117 6.30 9.79 -2.76
CA LYS A 117 5.59 10.70 -1.83
C LYS A 117 4.34 11.29 -2.47
N ARG A 118 4.44 11.71 -3.74
CA ARG A 118 3.30 12.26 -4.47
C ARG A 118 2.21 11.20 -4.68
N MET A 119 2.61 9.97 -5.00
CA MET A 119 1.68 8.85 -5.14
C MET A 119 0.97 8.52 -3.83
N VAL A 120 1.70 8.55 -2.72
CA VAL A 120 1.13 8.34 -1.38
C VAL A 120 0.11 9.43 -1.06
N GLU A 121 0.43 10.70 -1.31
CA GLU A 121 -0.49 11.81 -1.11
C GLU A 121 -1.80 11.61 -1.87
N ILE A 122 -1.70 11.26 -3.15
CA ILE A 122 -2.86 11.01 -4.00
C ILE A 122 -3.66 9.81 -3.48
N PHE A 123 -2.98 8.73 -3.13
CA PHE A 123 -3.63 7.51 -2.64
C PHE A 123 -4.41 7.76 -1.35
N LEU A 124 -3.84 8.54 -0.43
CA LEU A 124 -4.49 8.82 0.86
C LEU A 124 -5.62 9.85 0.76
N SER A 125 -5.61 10.72 -0.25
CA SER A 125 -6.57 11.82 -0.37
C SER A 125 -7.67 11.61 -1.41
N THR A 126 -7.60 10.56 -2.24
CA THR A 126 -8.57 10.33 -3.32
C THR A 126 -9.70 9.43 -2.85
N GLU A 127 -10.93 9.90 -3.03
CA GLU A 127 -12.14 9.16 -2.66
C GLU A 127 -12.54 8.14 -3.73
N PHE A 128 -13.23 7.07 -3.30
CA PHE A 128 -13.85 6.12 -4.21
C PHE A 128 -15.10 6.74 -4.85
N GLU A 129 -15.24 6.59 -6.17
CA GLU A 129 -16.40 7.15 -6.89
C GLU A 129 -17.70 6.41 -6.61
N GLY A 130 -17.64 5.14 -6.28
CA GLY A 130 -18.84 4.33 -6.09
C GLY A 130 -19.58 4.06 -7.41
N GLY A 131 -20.91 4.13 -7.37
CA GLY A 131 -21.73 3.92 -8.56
C GLY A 131 -21.47 2.55 -9.20
N ARG A 132 -21.28 2.54 -10.54
CA ARG A 132 -21.00 1.30 -11.29
C ARG A 132 -19.72 0.60 -10.83
N HIS A 133 -18.76 1.35 -10.28
CA HIS A 133 -17.50 0.78 -9.78
C HIS A 133 -17.71 -0.06 -8.52
N ALA A 134 -18.68 0.29 -7.68
CA ALA A 134 -19.00 -0.47 -6.47
C ALA A 134 -19.40 -1.91 -6.80
N ARG A 135 -20.19 -2.11 -7.85
CA ARG A 135 -20.59 -3.45 -8.30
C ARG A 135 -19.39 -4.27 -8.76
N ARG A 136 -18.47 -3.63 -9.49
CA ARG A 136 -17.26 -4.29 -9.99
C ARG A 136 -16.30 -4.65 -8.86
N VAL A 137 -16.14 -3.77 -7.88
CA VAL A 137 -15.32 -4.04 -6.69
C VAL A 137 -15.90 -5.20 -5.90
N ALA A 138 -17.23 -5.26 -5.73
CA ALA A 138 -17.89 -6.37 -5.06
C ALA A 138 -17.64 -7.70 -5.79
N LEU A 139 -17.60 -7.69 -7.11
CA LEU A 139 -17.28 -8.89 -7.91
C LEU A 139 -15.83 -9.33 -7.69
N VAL A 140 -14.88 -8.38 -7.61
CA VAL A 140 -13.49 -8.69 -7.27
C VAL A 140 -13.42 -9.35 -5.90
N ASP A 141 -14.08 -8.77 -4.90
CA ASP A 141 -14.07 -9.28 -3.53
C ASP A 141 -14.73 -10.64 -3.39
N SER A 142 -15.62 -11.01 -4.31
CA SER A 142 -16.31 -12.30 -4.29
C SER A 142 -15.44 -13.47 -4.77
N ILE A 143 -14.32 -13.18 -5.43
CA ILE A 143 -13.40 -14.21 -5.89
C ILE A 143 -12.65 -14.76 -4.68
N GLN A 144 -12.74 -16.07 -4.48
CA GLN A 144 -12.07 -16.74 -3.36
C GLN A 144 -10.57 -16.79 -3.57
N PRO A 145 -9.76 -16.44 -2.55
CA PRO A 145 -8.31 -16.54 -2.65
C PRO A 145 -7.80 -17.96 -2.70
#